data_d0d0b2dbcec2efcbcc3744dc221c756b
#
_entry.id   d0d0b2dbcec2efcbcc3744dc221c756b
#
_cell.length_a   1.000
_cell.length_b   1.000
_cell.length_c   1.000
_cell.angle_alpha   90.00
_cell.angle_beta   90.00
_cell.angle_gamma   90.00
#
_symmetry.space_group_name_H-M   'P 1'
#
loop_
_entity.id
_entity.type
_entity.pdbx_description
1 polymer ?
#
loop_
_entity_poly.entity_id
_entity_poly.type
_entity_poly.pdbx_seq_one_letter_code
_entity_poly.pdbx_strand_id
1 'polypeptide(L)'
;MSTQNGVLPVMEAISRNGDKPALIFPDRKPVTFGQLEIQAVKYRKKLRQLGLQKSDTILLGEAPSPELYAIVLAALAMGVAVAVIEPWMPIAEIESVARGLNPKLFLTGLLGRFWGFRVPAIRSIPIWSSTSKLLSSCPDLQPGDSLEVTDLPDHHLGLVAFTSGTTGLPKGVPRRHGYLRHQHRVLKSALHHESHEGPELTIFTNFVFANLASCRASVVIPSTWKANDLKWASSLSEKLLAPETATVGPAFLRRLSVESGFERLNSIHVGGALTDVSIFEAAFGRFRDAEFLHVYGSSEAEPVATMGAKEAVELSRESGYFQTLALGRPISEINSKLELSTTWVSGDHVCPLYIGAPENIENENRLNKRVDADGTVWHAMGDRVRLRAGVWWYLGRSSQSETDFIREQELAFAIDSSKVFLNRSIEGRCEVYFEGLRERLVRVRAEVEKWKESVDIYHTTIVRDRRHRARIDRESSRKKSKLIVRI
;
A
#
# COMPACT_ATOMS: atom_id res chain seq x y z
N MET A 1 17.60 -10.78 -27.85
CA MET A 1 16.51 -10.01 -27.22
C MET A 1 17.00 -9.62 -25.84
N SER A 2 16.86 -8.35 -25.42
CA SER A 2 17.22 -7.95 -24.06
C SER A 2 16.24 -8.61 -23.07
N THR A 3 16.74 -9.13 -21.97
CA THR A 3 15.87 -9.71 -20.92
C THR A 3 14.88 -8.67 -20.41
N GLN A 4 13.65 -9.10 -20.10
CA GLN A 4 12.57 -8.26 -19.62
C GLN A 4 12.29 -8.45 -18.10
N ASN A 5 13.23 -9.06 -17.38
CA ASN A 5 13.08 -9.32 -15.95
C ASN A 5 12.94 -8.03 -15.12
N GLY A 6 11.95 -8.01 -14.24
CA GLY A 6 11.62 -6.84 -13.39
C GLY A 6 12.68 -6.45 -12.36
N VAL A 7 13.70 -7.29 -12.12
CA VAL A 7 14.81 -6.95 -11.20
C VAL A 7 15.93 -6.14 -11.84
N LEU A 8 15.96 -6.03 -13.17
CA LEU A 8 17.06 -5.37 -13.88
C LEU A 8 17.40 -3.97 -13.37
N PRO A 9 16.42 -3.07 -13.11
CA PRO A 9 16.74 -1.76 -12.56
C PRO A 9 17.45 -1.83 -11.20
N VAL A 10 17.10 -2.81 -10.35
CA VAL A 10 17.78 -3.04 -9.07
C VAL A 10 19.18 -3.57 -9.28
N MET A 11 19.40 -4.46 -10.24
CA MET A 11 20.73 -4.98 -10.57
C MET A 11 21.67 -3.89 -11.10
N GLU A 12 21.15 -2.99 -11.94
CA GLU A 12 21.91 -1.82 -12.38
C GLU A 12 22.29 -0.90 -11.21
N ALA A 13 21.39 -0.68 -10.27
CA ALA A 13 21.65 0.11 -9.07
C ALA A 13 22.74 -0.54 -8.18
N ILE A 14 22.67 -1.85 -7.98
CA ILE A 14 23.66 -2.64 -7.24
C ILE A 14 25.04 -2.49 -7.88
N SER A 15 25.17 -2.68 -9.18
CA SER A 15 26.45 -2.60 -9.89
C SER A 15 27.14 -1.25 -9.77
N ARG A 16 26.38 -0.17 -9.56
CA ARG A 16 26.89 1.21 -9.46
C ARG A 16 27.15 1.66 -8.02
N ASN A 17 26.56 1.02 -7.03
CA ASN A 17 26.49 1.53 -5.65
C ASN A 17 26.84 0.50 -4.59
N GLY A 18 27.66 -0.51 -4.87
CA GLY A 18 27.93 -1.66 -4.00
C GLY A 18 28.16 -1.34 -2.51
N ASP A 19 28.92 -0.28 -2.22
CA ASP A 19 29.29 0.11 -0.84
C ASP A 19 28.27 1.06 -0.18
N LYS A 20 27.31 1.62 -0.94
CA LYS A 20 26.29 2.53 -0.38
C LYS A 20 25.24 1.76 0.41
N PRO A 21 24.66 2.37 1.48
CA PRO A 21 23.51 1.81 2.16
C PRO A 21 22.34 1.58 1.19
N ALA A 22 21.68 0.45 1.33
CA ALA A 22 20.49 0.06 0.57
C ALA A 22 19.27 -0.08 1.49
N LEU A 23 19.44 -0.76 2.62
CA LEU A 23 18.38 -1.07 3.58
C LEU A 23 18.81 -0.71 5.00
N ILE A 24 17.96 0.02 5.70
CA ILE A 24 18.19 0.52 7.06
C ILE A 24 16.99 0.09 7.91
N PHE A 25 17.25 -0.74 8.92
CA PHE A 25 16.22 -1.32 9.80
C PHE A 25 16.55 -1.04 11.27
N PRO A 26 15.53 -1.03 12.18
CA PRO A 26 15.74 -0.96 13.62
C PRO A 26 16.65 -2.11 14.11
N ASP A 27 17.51 -1.81 15.09
CA ASP A 27 18.34 -2.78 15.80
C ASP A 27 19.29 -3.61 14.91
N ARG A 28 19.59 -3.13 13.70
CA ARG A 28 20.49 -3.77 12.74
C ARG A 28 21.46 -2.79 12.14
N LYS A 29 22.62 -3.28 11.72
CA LYS A 29 23.52 -2.49 10.88
C LYS A 29 22.88 -2.28 9.51
N PRO A 30 23.07 -1.11 8.89
CA PRO A 30 22.67 -0.88 7.51
C PRO A 30 23.25 -1.95 6.58
N VAL A 31 22.45 -2.43 5.64
CA VAL A 31 22.88 -3.38 4.61
C VAL A 31 23.18 -2.60 3.34
N THR A 32 24.37 -2.76 2.77
CA THR A 32 24.75 -2.11 1.52
C THR A 32 24.15 -2.82 0.31
N PHE A 33 24.16 -2.18 -0.86
CA PHE A 33 23.73 -2.80 -2.13
C PHE A 33 24.52 -4.07 -2.44
N GLY A 34 25.85 -4.09 -2.24
CA GLY A 34 26.68 -5.27 -2.45
C GLY A 34 26.39 -6.39 -1.45
N GLN A 35 26.14 -6.06 -0.17
CA GLN A 35 25.74 -7.07 0.82
C GLN A 35 24.37 -7.66 0.50
N LEU A 36 23.43 -6.86 -0.01
CA LEU A 36 22.12 -7.33 -0.47
C LEU A 36 22.26 -8.30 -1.66
N GLU A 37 23.15 -7.98 -2.61
CA GLU A 37 23.45 -8.88 -3.74
C GLU A 37 24.04 -10.21 -3.27
N ILE A 38 25.06 -10.17 -2.39
CA ILE A 38 25.67 -11.37 -1.82
C ILE A 38 24.62 -12.28 -1.18
N GLN A 39 23.68 -11.71 -0.41
CA GLN A 39 22.59 -12.48 0.18
C GLN A 39 21.64 -13.03 -0.88
N ALA A 40 21.31 -12.26 -1.91
CA ALA A 40 20.43 -12.70 -3.00
C ALA A 40 21.09 -13.85 -3.80
N VAL A 41 22.39 -13.82 -4.06
CA VAL A 41 23.13 -14.93 -4.69
C VAL A 41 23.05 -16.19 -3.84
N LYS A 42 23.28 -16.09 -2.53
CA LYS A 42 23.15 -17.21 -1.58
C LYS A 42 21.75 -17.82 -1.64
N TYR A 43 20.70 -16.98 -1.55
CA TYR A 43 19.33 -17.44 -1.64
C TYR A 43 19.02 -18.10 -2.99
N ARG A 44 19.50 -17.56 -4.10
CA ARG A 44 19.30 -18.16 -5.42
C ARG A 44 19.88 -19.58 -5.48
N LYS A 45 21.10 -19.81 -5.00
CA LYS A 45 21.71 -21.14 -4.89
C LYS A 45 20.84 -22.07 -4.03
N LYS A 46 20.37 -21.56 -2.87
CA LYS A 46 19.53 -22.36 -1.96
C LYS A 46 18.17 -22.72 -2.55
N LEU A 47 17.49 -21.78 -3.18
CA LEU A 47 16.21 -22.02 -3.84
C LEU A 47 16.34 -23.08 -4.94
N ARG A 48 17.42 -23.04 -5.73
CA ARG A 48 17.74 -24.10 -6.71
C ARG A 48 17.96 -25.47 -6.07
N GLN A 49 18.71 -25.53 -4.96
CA GLN A 49 18.91 -26.79 -4.21
C GLN A 49 17.60 -27.36 -3.66
N LEU A 50 16.65 -26.51 -3.30
CA LEU A 50 15.30 -26.92 -2.87
C LEU A 50 14.38 -27.31 -4.03
N GLY A 51 14.87 -27.26 -5.28
CA GLY A 51 14.13 -27.66 -6.47
C GLY A 51 13.15 -26.60 -6.99
N LEU A 52 13.27 -25.34 -6.56
CA LEU A 52 12.45 -24.26 -7.12
C LEU A 52 12.93 -23.89 -8.52
N GLN A 53 11.98 -23.72 -9.41
CA GLN A 53 12.18 -23.42 -10.83
C GLN A 53 11.32 -22.23 -11.26
N LYS A 54 11.56 -21.73 -12.47
CA LYS A 54 10.73 -20.73 -13.13
C LYS A 54 9.25 -21.11 -13.05
N SER A 55 8.39 -20.15 -12.73
CA SER A 55 6.94 -20.28 -12.54
C SER A 55 6.49 -20.94 -11.24
N ASP A 56 7.40 -21.38 -10.39
CA ASP A 56 7.04 -21.79 -9.03
C ASP A 56 6.65 -20.57 -8.18
N THR A 57 5.97 -20.81 -7.07
CA THR A 57 5.54 -19.75 -6.15
C THR A 57 6.06 -19.99 -4.74
N ILE A 58 6.48 -18.90 -4.10
CA ILE A 58 6.81 -18.83 -2.68
C ILE A 58 5.67 -18.09 -1.99
N LEU A 59 5.13 -18.64 -0.91
CA LEU A 59 4.25 -17.95 0.01
C LEU A 59 5.08 -17.32 1.13
N LEU A 60 4.97 -16.01 1.33
CA LEU A 60 5.79 -15.24 2.25
C LEU A 60 4.92 -14.60 3.35
N GLY A 61 5.13 -15.04 4.61
CA GLY A 61 4.44 -14.54 5.79
C GLY A 61 5.43 -14.14 6.90
N GLU A 62 6.40 -13.29 6.56
CA GLU A 62 7.38 -12.71 7.49
C GLU A 62 7.33 -11.19 7.50
N ALA A 63 7.76 -10.59 8.60
CA ALA A 63 7.94 -9.15 8.68
C ALA A 63 9.07 -8.68 7.75
N PRO A 64 9.03 -7.44 7.25
CA PRO A 64 10.11 -6.86 6.45
C PRO A 64 11.46 -6.98 7.15
N SER A 65 12.46 -7.44 6.42
CA SER A 65 13.84 -7.56 6.86
C SER A 65 14.78 -7.55 5.66
N PRO A 66 16.10 -7.28 5.82
CA PRO A 66 17.06 -7.37 4.72
C PRO A 66 17.03 -8.74 4.03
N GLU A 67 16.91 -9.81 4.81
CA GLU A 67 16.84 -11.18 4.32
C GLU A 67 15.59 -11.41 3.45
N LEU A 68 14.46 -10.79 3.81
CA LEU A 68 13.23 -10.84 3.02
C LEU A 68 13.44 -10.19 1.64
N TYR A 69 14.05 -9.01 1.59
CA TYR A 69 14.30 -8.34 0.30
C TYR A 69 15.30 -9.11 -0.55
N ALA A 70 16.33 -9.67 0.06
CA ALA A 70 17.33 -10.49 -0.65
C ALA A 70 16.71 -11.75 -1.27
N ILE A 71 15.85 -12.49 -0.54
CA ILE A 71 15.20 -13.68 -1.09
C ILE A 71 14.17 -13.33 -2.16
N VAL A 72 13.46 -12.21 -2.03
CA VAL A 72 12.54 -11.73 -3.07
C VAL A 72 13.32 -11.38 -4.35
N LEU A 73 14.46 -10.68 -4.25
CA LEU A 73 15.33 -10.40 -5.40
C LEU A 73 15.81 -11.71 -6.06
N ALA A 74 16.24 -12.68 -5.27
CA ALA A 74 16.68 -13.99 -5.77
C ALA A 74 15.55 -14.74 -6.50
N ALA A 75 14.36 -14.75 -5.91
CA ALA A 75 13.18 -15.39 -6.49
C ALA A 75 12.79 -14.74 -7.83
N LEU A 76 12.68 -13.42 -7.85
CA LEU A 76 12.36 -12.65 -9.06
C LEU A 76 13.42 -12.86 -10.16
N ALA A 77 14.72 -12.87 -9.81
CA ALA A 77 15.78 -13.14 -10.76
C ALA A 77 15.66 -14.54 -11.40
N MET A 78 15.14 -15.52 -10.67
CA MET A 78 14.89 -16.89 -11.16
C MET A 78 13.57 -17.05 -11.92
N GLY A 79 12.67 -16.06 -11.88
CA GLY A 79 11.30 -16.20 -12.37
C GLY A 79 10.40 -17.02 -11.44
N VAL A 80 10.72 -17.05 -10.14
CA VAL A 80 9.87 -17.61 -9.09
C VAL A 80 9.00 -16.50 -8.54
N ALA A 81 7.69 -16.73 -8.51
CA ALA A 81 6.74 -15.74 -7.99
C ALA A 81 6.76 -15.70 -6.45
N VAL A 82 6.55 -14.51 -5.86
CA VAL A 82 6.42 -14.35 -4.41
C VAL A 82 5.06 -13.76 -4.07
N ALA A 83 4.26 -14.50 -3.30
CA ALA A 83 2.96 -14.08 -2.79
C ALA A 83 3.09 -13.67 -1.32
N VAL A 84 2.77 -12.42 -1.01
CA VAL A 84 2.96 -11.87 0.33
C VAL A 84 1.64 -11.91 1.10
N ILE A 85 1.59 -12.68 2.19
CA ILE A 85 0.47 -12.70 3.12
C ILE A 85 0.74 -11.75 4.29
N GLU A 86 -0.29 -11.04 4.70
CA GLU A 86 -0.20 -10.01 5.75
C GLU A 86 -0.76 -10.56 7.08
N PRO A 87 -0.20 -10.17 8.25
CA PRO A 87 -0.59 -10.72 9.55
C PRO A 87 -2.06 -10.48 9.94
N TRP A 88 -2.72 -9.52 9.31
CA TRP A 88 -4.12 -9.17 9.57
C TRP A 88 -5.11 -9.94 8.69
N MET A 89 -4.64 -10.71 7.69
CA MET A 89 -5.51 -11.49 6.79
C MET A 89 -6.24 -12.59 7.58
N PRO A 90 -7.56 -12.75 7.38
CA PRO A 90 -8.31 -13.87 7.94
C PRO A 90 -7.79 -15.23 7.44
N ILE A 91 -7.95 -16.26 8.27
CA ILE A 91 -7.49 -17.63 7.95
C ILE A 91 -8.12 -18.16 6.66
N ALA A 92 -9.43 -17.93 6.46
CA ALA A 92 -10.12 -18.36 5.24
C ALA A 92 -9.56 -17.73 3.98
N GLU A 93 -9.09 -16.48 4.07
CA GLU A 93 -8.46 -15.77 2.98
C GLU A 93 -7.11 -16.39 2.61
N ILE A 94 -6.31 -16.71 3.61
CA ILE A 94 -4.99 -17.34 3.39
C ILE A 94 -5.13 -18.74 2.82
N GLU A 95 -6.14 -19.50 3.26
CA GLU A 95 -6.49 -20.80 2.69
C GLU A 95 -6.80 -20.69 1.18
N SER A 96 -7.64 -19.71 0.80
CA SER A 96 -8.00 -19.44 -0.59
C SER A 96 -6.77 -19.07 -1.44
N VAL A 97 -5.92 -18.19 -0.91
CA VAL A 97 -4.66 -17.78 -1.55
C VAL A 97 -3.73 -18.97 -1.79
N ALA A 98 -3.49 -19.78 -0.76
CA ALA A 98 -2.58 -20.92 -0.85
C ALA A 98 -3.10 -21.97 -1.85
N ARG A 99 -4.41 -22.23 -1.88
CA ARG A 99 -5.03 -23.10 -2.90
C ARG A 99 -4.88 -22.57 -4.32
N GLY A 100 -5.14 -21.28 -4.52
CA GLY A 100 -5.10 -20.68 -5.85
C GLY A 100 -3.70 -20.59 -6.46
N LEU A 101 -2.66 -20.47 -5.63
CA LEU A 101 -1.28 -20.30 -6.07
C LEU A 101 -0.42 -21.56 -6.01
N ASN A 102 -0.84 -22.59 -5.28
CA ASN A 102 -0.13 -23.85 -5.09
C ASN A 102 1.39 -23.66 -4.81
N PRO A 103 1.78 -22.94 -3.73
CA PRO A 103 3.17 -22.60 -3.49
C PRO A 103 4.01 -23.84 -3.12
N LYS A 104 5.28 -23.84 -3.54
CA LYS A 104 6.25 -24.89 -3.19
C LYS A 104 7.00 -24.63 -1.89
N LEU A 105 7.10 -23.37 -1.49
CA LEU A 105 7.82 -22.96 -0.29
C LEU A 105 6.97 -21.99 0.51
N PHE A 106 6.84 -22.24 1.82
CA PHE A 106 6.26 -21.31 2.78
C PHE A 106 7.36 -20.72 3.68
N LEU A 107 7.55 -19.41 3.58
CA LEU A 107 8.48 -18.67 4.43
C LEU A 107 7.74 -17.98 5.55
N THR A 108 8.04 -18.37 6.77
CA THR A 108 7.38 -17.81 7.96
C THR A 108 8.23 -18.02 9.22
N GLY A 109 8.07 -17.11 10.18
CA GLY A 109 8.63 -17.25 11.53
C GLY A 109 7.91 -18.30 12.39
N LEU A 110 8.35 -18.46 13.64
CA LEU A 110 7.81 -19.48 14.54
C LEU A 110 6.30 -19.36 14.76
N LEU A 111 5.79 -18.15 14.97
CA LEU A 111 4.35 -17.91 15.18
C LEU A 111 3.53 -18.28 13.95
N GLY A 112 4.02 -17.93 12.76
CA GLY A 112 3.37 -18.26 11.50
C GLY A 112 3.34 -19.77 11.24
N ARG A 113 4.36 -20.54 11.69
CA ARG A 113 4.35 -22.01 11.63
C ARG A 113 3.22 -22.59 12.47
N PHE A 114 3.10 -22.15 13.72
CA PHE A 114 2.06 -22.65 14.63
C PHE A 114 0.65 -22.40 14.07
N TRP A 115 0.48 -21.27 13.44
CA TRP A 115 -0.75 -20.88 12.81
C TRP A 115 -0.99 -21.61 11.47
N GLY A 116 0.06 -21.76 10.66
CA GLY A 116 -0.01 -22.43 9.36
C GLY A 116 -0.46 -23.89 9.43
N PHE A 117 -0.17 -24.61 10.54
CA PHE A 117 -0.68 -25.96 10.75
C PHE A 117 -2.21 -26.05 10.81
N ARG A 118 -2.90 -24.96 11.12
CA ARG A 118 -4.37 -24.89 11.17
C ARG A 118 -5.02 -24.62 9.81
N VAL A 119 -4.22 -24.31 8.79
CA VAL A 119 -4.68 -23.97 7.43
C VAL A 119 -4.32 -25.13 6.51
N PRO A 120 -5.30 -25.95 6.05
CA PRO A 120 -5.04 -27.15 5.27
C PRO A 120 -4.19 -26.92 4.03
N ALA A 121 -4.47 -25.86 3.24
CA ALA A 121 -3.69 -25.53 2.05
C ALA A 121 -2.24 -25.13 2.35
N ILE A 122 -1.99 -24.47 3.49
CA ILE A 122 -0.62 -24.17 3.91
C ILE A 122 0.08 -25.45 4.35
N ARG A 123 -0.62 -26.32 5.11
CA ARG A 123 -0.06 -27.59 5.57
C ARG A 123 0.38 -28.50 4.43
N SER A 124 -0.26 -28.41 3.26
CA SER A 124 0.11 -29.18 2.09
C SER A 124 1.36 -28.64 1.35
N ILE A 125 1.87 -27.46 1.70
CA ILE A 125 3.07 -26.90 1.09
C ILE A 125 4.28 -27.75 1.49
N PRO A 126 5.06 -28.29 0.53
CA PRO A 126 6.07 -29.30 0.81
C PRO A 126 7.26 -28.78 1.63
N ILE A 127 7.60 -27.50 1.51
CA ILE A 127 8.80 -26.93 2.16
C ILE A 127 8.39 -25.77 3.05
N TRP A 128 8.81 -25.80 4.32
CA TRP A 128 8.60 -24.73 5.29
C TRP A 128 9.93 -24.28 5.88
N SER A 129 10.18 -22.98 5.86
CA SER A 129 11.38 -22.39 6.45
C SER A 129 11.10 -20.96 6.94
N SER A 130 12.16 -20.29 7.42
CA SER A 130 12.22 -18.84 7.57
C SER A 130 13.34 -18.28 6.71
N THR A 131 13.29 -17.00 6.39
CA THR A 131 14.37 -16.34 5.60
C THR A 131 15.71 -16.52 6.29
N SER A 132 15.82 -16.22 7.60
CA SER A 132 17.06 -16.35 8.36
C SER A 132 17.59 -17.80 8.39
N LYS A 133 16.72 -18.79 8.60
CA LYS A 133 17.10 -20.19 8.59
C LYS A 133 17.61 -20.66 7.22
N LEU A 134 16.97 -20.20 6.14
CA LEU A 134 17.45 -20.49 4.80
C LEU A 134 18.84 -19.87 4.57
N LEU A 135 19.03 -18.60 4.95
CA LEU A 135 20.30 -17.90 4.77
C LEU A 135 21.45 -18.62 5.50
N SER A 136 21.23 -19.02 6.77
CA SER A 136 22.23 -19.75 7.54
C SER A 136 22.59 -21.13 6.98
N SER A 137 21.72 -21.70 6.16
CA SER A 137 21.93 -23.00 5.48
C SER A 137 22.33 -22.87 4.00
N CYS A 138 22.58 -21.65 3.53
CA CYS A 138 23.05 -21.41 2.18
C CYS A 138 24.50 -21.92 2.01
N PRO A 139 24.83 -22.45 0.82
CA PRO A 139 26.21 -22.79 0.52
C PRO A 139 27.11 -21.55 0.47
N ASP A 140 28.38 -21.73 0.76
CA ASP A 140 29.37 -20.69 0.59
C ASP A 140 29.49 -20.26 -0.88
N LEU A 141 29.73 -18.97 -1.07
CA LEU A 141 29.94 -18.44 -2.42
C LEU A 141 31.34 -18.80 -2.92
N GLN A 142 31.42 -19.12 -4.19
CA GLN A 142 32.65 -19.34 -4.90
C GLN A 142 33.04 -18.09 -5.70
N PRO A 143 34.32 -17.88 -5.99
CA PRO A 143 34.75 -16.81 -6.90
C PRO A 143 33.97 -16.89 -8.24
N GLY A 144 33.40 -15.76 -8.66
CA GLY A 144 32.57 -15.67 -9.87
C GLY A 144 31.08 -15.94 -9.69
N ASP A 145 30.62 -16.31 -8.48
CA ASP A 145 29.18 -16.37 -8.20
C ASP A 145 28.56 -14.97 -8.32
N SER A 146 27.49 -14.87 -9.10
CA SER A 146 26.73 -13.65 -9.32
C SER A 146 25.23 -13.91 -9.31
N LEU A 147 24.43 -12.87 -9.14
CA LEU A 147 22.98 -12.99 -9.27
C LEU A 147 22.61 -13.03 -10.76
N GLU A 148 22.70 -14.23 -11.34
CA GLU A 148 22.24 -14.44 -12.72
C GLU A 148 20.74 -14.17 -12.84
N VAL A 149 20.34 -13.41 -13.83
CA VAL A 149 18.96 -13.04 -14.10
C VAL A 149 18.43 -13.86 -15.27
N THR A 150 17.35 -14.59 -15.01
CA THR A 150 16.66 -15.39 -16.04
C THR A 150 15.92 -14.47 -17.01
N ASP A 151 15.99 -14.75 -18.30
CA ASP A 151 15.18 -14.05 -19.29
C ASP A 151 13.70 -14.41 -19.17
N LEU A 152 12.85 -13.40 -19.05
CA LEU A 152 11.43 -13.56 -18.78
C LEU A 152 10.61 -12.63 -19.67
N PRO A 153 9.44 -13.09 -20.16
CA PRO A 153 8.51 -12.18 -20.85
C PRO A 153 7.81 -11.26 -19.85
N ASP A 154 7.33 -10.13 -20.31
CA ASP A 154 6.65 -9.11 -19.50
C ASP A 154 5.46 -9.64 -18.69
N HIS A 155 4.73 -10.60 -19.25
CA HIS A 155 3.56 -11.19 -18.59
C HIS A 155 3.91 -12.22 -17.52
N HIS A 156 5.19 -12.57 -17.31
CA HIS A 156 5.61 -13.52 -16.28
C HIS A 156 5.32 -12.98 -14.88
N LEU A 157 4.73 -13.82 -14.02
CA LEU A 157 4.35 -13.45 -12.67
C LEU A 157 5.58 -13.21 -11.78
N GLY A 158 5.64 -12.06 -11.11
CA GLY A 158 6.73 -11.73 -10.18
C GLY A 158 6.23 -11.68 -8.73
N LEU A 159 5.39 -10.70 -8.40
CA LEU A 159 4.86 -10.53 -7.04
C LEU A 159 3.34 -10.64 -7.03
N VAL A 160 2.79 -11.08 -5.91
CA VAL A 160 1.35 -11.05 -5.65
C VAL A 160 1.10 -10.37 -4.31
N ALA A 161 0.42 -9.24 -4.34
CA ALA A 161 -0.12 -8.59 -3.15
C ALA A 161 -1.61 -8.96 -3.02
N PHE A 162 -2.18 -8.88 -1.82
CA PHE A 162 -3.58 -9.19 -1.60
C PHE A 162 -4.33 -7.96 -1.11
N THR A 163 -5.55 -7.79 -1.64
CA THR A 163 -6.50 -6.76 -1.20
C THR A 163 -7.82 -7.43 -0.82
N SER A 164 -8.53 -6.83 0.15
CA SER A 164 -9.89 -7.28 0.48
C SER A 164 -10.80 -7.01 -0.72
N GLY A 165 -11.40 -8.06 -1.29
CA GLY A 165 -12.39 -7.94 -2.36
C GLY A 165 -13.66 -7.21 -1.91
N THR A 166 -14.45 -6.73 -2.86
CA THR A 166 -15.79 -6.18 -2.61
C THR A 166 -16.75 -7.22 -2.04
N THR A 167 -16.48 -8.48 -2.30
CA THR A 167 -17.18 -9.67 -1.75
C THR A 167 -16.67 -10.10 -0.37
N GLY A 168 -15.67 -9.41 0.20
CA GLY A 168 -15.03 -9.78 1.45
C GLY A 168 -13.98 -10.91 1.32
N LEU A 169 -13.78 -11.47 0.12
CA LEU A 169 -12.76 -12.47 -0.16
C LEU A 169 -11.51 -11.80 -0.75
N PRO A 170 -10.29 -12.31 -0.44
CA PRO A 170 -9.07 -11.72 -0.93
C PRO A 170 -8.89 -12.00 -2.42
N LYS A 171 -8.46 -10.98 -3.12
CA LYS A 171 -8.05 -11.06 -4.51
C LYS A 171 -6.55 -10.78 -4.63
N GLY A 172 -5.86 -11.64 -5.35
CA GLY A 172 -4.45 -11.47 -5.65
C GLY A 172 -4.26 -10.44 -6.76
N VAL A 173 -3.49 -9.41 -6.48
CA VAL A 173 -3.07 -8.39 -7.43
C VAL A 173 -1.73 -8.82 -8.02
N PRO A 174 -1.70 -9.38 -9.25
CA PRO A 174 -0.46 -9.86 -9.85
C PRO A 174 0.38 -8.68 -10.34
N ARG A 175 1.61 -8.60 -9.86
CA ARG A 175 2.64 -7.69 -10.37
C ARG A 175 3.59 -8.50 -11.23
N ARG A 176 3.36 -8.46 -12.54
CA ARG A 176 4.18 -9.14 -13.56
C ARG A 176 5.51 -8.41 -13.75
N HIS A 177 6.49 -9.04 -14.36
CA HIS A 177 7.81 -8.42 -14.55
C HIS A 177 7.75 -7.13 -15.37
N GLY A 178 6.93 -7.06 -16.41
CA GLY A 178 6.65 -5.83 -17.14
C GLY A 178 6.05 -4.75 -16.24
N TYR A 179 5.00 -5.10 -15.46
CA TYR A 179 4.41 -4.18 -14.48
C TYR A 179 5.46 -3.61 -13.51
N LEU A 180 6.33 -4.44 -12.94
CA LEU A 180 7.35 -3.99 -11.98
C LEU A 180 8.30 -2.95 -12.58
N ARG A 181 8.72 -3.14 -13.85
CA ARG A 181 9.56 -2.15 -14.55
C ARG A 181 8.83 -0.87 -14.83
N HIS A 182 7.58 -0.94 -15.30
CA HIS A 182 6.76 0.24 -15.60
C HIS A 182 6.44 1.01 -14.31
N GLN A 183 6.01 0.31 -13.24
CA GLN A 183 5.73 0.93 -11.94
C GLN A 183 6.97 1.65 -11.40
N HIS A 184 8.16 1.04 -11.47
CA HIS A 184 9.39 1.69 -11.04
C HIS A 184 9.62 3.01 -11.79
N ARG A 185 9.52 3.01 -13.12
CA ARG A 185 9.72 4.21 -13.96
C ARG A 185 8.72 5.32 -13.59
N VAL A 186 7.46 4.94 -13.45
CA VAL A 186 6.38 5.88 -13.12
C VAL A 186 6.55 6.45 -11.71
N LEU A 187 6.88 5.61 -10.71
CA LEU A 187 7.15 6.08 -9.34
C LEU A 187 8.37 6.99 -9.31
N LYS A 188 9.44 6.65 -10.00
CA LYS A 188 10.65 7.48 -10.09
C LYS A 188 10.34 8.89 -10.59
N SER A 189 9.52 9.01 -11.62
CA SER A 189 9.07 10.29 -12.18
C SER A 189 8.08 11.00 -11.27
N ALA A 190 7.00 10.32 -10.86
CA ALA A 190 5.90 10.90 -10.11
C ALA A 190 6.26 11.34 -8.68
N LEU A 191 7.25 10.69 -8.06
CA LEU A 191 7.76 11.02 -6.72
C LEU A 191 9.07 11.81 -6.77
N HIS A 192 9.47 12.31 -7.93
CA HIS A 192 10.68 13.12 -8.11
C HIS A 192 11.96 12.50 -7.52
N HIS A 193 12.11 11.17 -7.61
CA HIS A 193 13.25 10.45 -7.03
C HIS A 193 14.60 10.93 -7.55
N GLU A 194 14.65 11.54 -8.73
CA GLU A 194 15.89 12.10 -9.31
C GLU A 194 16.38 13.37 -8.60
N SER A 195 15.48 14.05 -7.89
CA SER A 195 15.79 15.29 -7.17
C SER A 195 16.35 15.05 -5.76
N HIS A 196 16.38 13.79 -5.30
CA HIS A 196 16.76 13.42 -3.94
C HIS A 196 17.69 12.20 -3.93
N GLU A 197 18.88 12.35 -3.39
CA GLU A 197 19.86 11.26 -3.29
C GLU A 197 19.85 10.52 -1.96
N GLY A 198 19.30 11.14 -0.91
CA GLY A 198 19.29 10.61 0.46
C GLY A 198 18.28 9.47 0.68
N PRO A 199 18.34 8.84 1.86
CA PRO A 199 17.45 7.75 2.23
C PRO A 199 15.98 8.17 2.28
N GLU A 200 15.09 7.26 1.91
CA GLU A 200 13.64 7.42 2.05
C GLU A 200 13.11 6.66 3.27
N LEU A 201 12.38 7.37 4.13
CA LEU A 201 11.57 6.76 5.18
C LEU A 201 10.27 6.20 4.57
N THR A 202 10.04 4.91 4.68
CA THR A 202 8.81 4.30 4.13
C THR A 202 8.18 3.29 5.07
N ILE A 203 6.84 3.29 5.09
CA ILE A 203 6.00 2.26 5.72
C ILE A 203 5.41 1.29 4.68
N PHE A 204 5.63 1.57 3.40
CA PHE A 204 5.13 0.76 2.29
C PHE A 204 6.23 -0.16 1.77
N THR A 205 6.16 -1.44 2.12
CA THR A 205 7.21 -2.44 1.82
C THR A 205 7.50 -2.63 0.34
N ASN A 206 6.51 -2.38 -0.52
CA ASN A 206 6.65 -2.46 -1.98
C ASN A 206 7.46 -1.29 -2.56
N PHE A 207 7.46 -0.11 -1.93
CA PHE A 207 8.23 1.04 -2.40
C PHE A 207 9.75 0.84 -2.23
N VAL A 208 10.16 -0.05 -1.33
CA VAL A 208 11.58 -0.39 -1.16
C VAL A 208 12.23 -0.85 -2.47
N PHE A 209 11.52 -1.63 -3.29
CA PHE A 209 12.06 -2.05 -4.60
C PHE A 209 12.22 -0.88 -5.58
N ALA A 210 11.29 0.09 -5.54
CA ALA A 210 11.41 1.31 -6.35
C ALA A 210 12.60 2.18 -5.89
N ASN A 211 12.81 2.29 -4.59
CA ASN A 211 13.96 2.99 -4.02
C ASN A 211 15.28 2.31 -4.40
N LEU A 212 15.38 0.99 -4.23
CA LEU A 212 16.55 0.22 -4.64
C LEU A 212 16.87 0.43 -6.13
N ALA A 213 15.87 0.34 -7.00
CA ALA A 213 16.04 0.57 -8.44
C ALA A 213 16.37 2.04 -8.79
N SER A 214 16.08 2.99 -7.89
CA SER A 214 16.48 4.40 -8.00
C SER A 214 17.82 4.71 -7.30
N CYS A 215 18.61 3.71 -6.93
CA CYS A 215 19.87 3.84 -6.18
C CYS A 215 19.71 4.51 -4.81
N ARG A 216 18.55 4.42 -4.18
CA ARG A 216 18.25 5.08 -2.90
C ARG A 216 18.11 4.08 -1.77
N ALA A 217 18.65 4.45 -0.60
CA ALA A 217 18.46 3.67 0.62
C ALA A 217 17.03 3.82 1.15
N SER A 218 16.50 2.76 1.78
CA SER A 218 15.23 2.79 2.47
C SER A 218 15.41 2.64 3.98
N VAL A 219 14.89 3.62 4.73
CA VAL A 219 14.64 3.49 6.18
C VAL A 219 13.27 2.86 6.33
N VAL A 220 13.24 1.56 6.60
CA VAL A 220 12.02 0.76 6.56
C VAL A 220 11.38 0.68 7.93
N ILE A 221 10.17 1.19 8.04
CA ILE A 221 9.32 1.08 9.23
C ILE A 221 8.21 0.06 8.93
N PRO A 222 7.97 -0.94 9.80
CA PRO A 222 6.91 -1.91 9.56
C PRO A 222 5.52 -1.25 9.57
N SER A 223 4.57 -1.77 8.79
CA SER A 223 3.19 -1.26 8.77
C SER A 223 2.50 -1.31 10.14
N THR A 224 2.96 -2.19 11.03
CA THR A 224 2.53 -2.32 12.43
C THR A 224 3.29 -1.40 13.40
N TRP A 225 3.93 -0.35 12.88
CA TRP A 225 4.82 0.55 13.60
C TRP A 225 4.33 0.97 14.99
N LYS A 226 5.30 1.21 15.88
CA LYS A 226 5.12 1.69 17.26
C LYS A 226 5.91 2.99 17.46
N ALA A 227 5.68 3.66 18.59
CA ALA A 227 6.41 4.88 18.92
C ALA A 227 7.93 4.70 18.93
N ASN A 228 8.43 3.55 19.37
CA ASN A 228 9.86 3.26 19.41
C ASN A 228 10.48 3.19 18.00
N ASP A 229 9.74 2.75 16.99
CA ASP A 229 10.24 2.70 15.61
C ASP A 229 10.51 4.11 15.08
N LEU A 230 9.62 5.08 15.42
CA LEU A 230 9.83 6.47 15.04
C LEU A 230 10.99 7.10 15.80
N LYS A 231 11.09 6.84 17.12
CA LYS A 231 12.22 7.32 17.93
C LYS A 231 13.55 6.81 17.41
N TRP A 232 13.60 5.56 16.99
CA TRP A 232 14.79 5.00 16.35
C TRP A 232 15.06 5.72 15.01
N ALA A 233 14.08 5.86 14.12
CA ALA A 233 14.28 6.51 12.83
C ALA A 233 14.70 7.98 12.99
N SER A 234 14.18 8.69 14.01
CA SER A 234 14.55 10.08 14.32
C SER A 234 15.95 10.21 14.90
N SER A 235 16.52 9.15 15.45
CA SER A 235 17.89 9.15 15.98
C SER A 235 18.98 8.97 14.89
N LEU A 236 18.59 8.66 13.66
CA LEU A 236 19.51 8.54 12.53
C LEU A 236 20.02 9.92 12.12
N SER A 237 21.24 10.24 12.50
CA SER A 237 21.86 11.58 12.27
C SER A 237 22.91 11.59 11.18
N GLU A 238 23.50 10.44 10.84
CA GLU A 238 24.50 10.35 9.79
C GLU A 238 23.90 10.68 8.43
N LYS A 239 24.63 11.44 7.61
CA LYS A 239 24.15 11.92 6.29
C LYS A 239 23.62 10.80 5.39
N LEU A 240 24.25 9.62 5.42
CA LEU A 240 23.87 8.49 4.58
C LEU A 240 22.73 7.62 5.17
N LEU A 241 22.29 7.89 6.40
CA LEU A 241 21.30 7.09 7.11
C LEU A 241 20.06 7.88 7.47
N ALA A 242 20.19 9.19 7.74
CA ALA A 242 19.07 10.05 8.08
C ALA A 242 18.15 10.27 6.87
N PRO A 243 16.83 10.06 7.02
CA PRO A 243 15.91 10.19 5.89
C PRO A 243 15.80 11.65 5.40
N GLU A 244 15.89 11.83 4.10
CA GLU A 244 15.68 13.11 3.40
C GLU A 244 14.28 13.20 2.79
N THR A 245 13.68 12.06 2.49
CA THR A 245 12.30 11.99 1.99
C THR A 245 11.48 10.98 2.79
N ALA A 246 10.16 11.09 2.71
CA ALA A 246 9.27 10.13 3.35
C ALA A 246 8.09 9.78 2.43
N THR A 247 7.75 8.49 2.31
CA THR A 247 6.54 8.02 1.62
C THR A 247 5.68 7.28 2.63
N VAL A 248 4.55 7.93 3.02
CA VAL A 248 3.79 7.55 4.21
C VAL A 248 2.27 7.65 4.01
N GLY A 249 1.52 7.01 4.91
CA GLY A 249 0.07 7.18 4.99
C GLY A 249 -0.34 8.27 5.99
N PRO A 250 -1.63 8.71 5.97
CA PRO A 250 -2.11 9.83 6.82
C PRO A 250 -1.91 9.57 8.32
N ALA A 251 -2.12 8.35 8.80
CA ALA A 251 -1.94 8.02 10.20
C ALA A 251 -0.48 8.13 10.66
N PHE A 252 0.46 7.77 9.79
CA PHE A 252 1.88 7.93 10.06
C PHE A 252 2.30 9.40 9.97
N LEU A 253 1.81 10.16 8.98
CA LEU A 253 2.05 11.60 8.85
C LEU A 253 1.63 12.36 10.11
N ARG A 254 0.44 12.06 10.65
CA ARG A 254 -0.03 12.64 11.93
C ARG A 254 0.97 12.40 13.04
N ARG A 255 1.53 11.21 13.13
CA ARG A 255 2.52 10.89 14.16
C ARG A 255 3.85 11.59 13.90
N LEU A 256 4.30 11.59 12.65
CA LEU A 256 5.53 12.24 12.22
C LEU A 256 5.52 13.76 12.54
N SER A 257 4.36 14.41 12.41
CA SER A 257 4.20 15.83 12.65
C SER A 257 4.45 16.26 14.11
N VAL A 258 4.41 15.33 15.08
CA VAL A 258 4.64 15.61 16.51
C VAL A 258 5.95 15.01 17.03
N GLU A 259 6.68 14.25 16.20
CA GLU A 259 8.01 13.71 16.58
C GLU A 259 9.13 14.72 16.25
N SER A 260 10.16 14.73 17.07
CA SER A 260 11.42 15.46 16.82
C SER A 260 12.40 14.60 16.00
N GLY A 261 13.43 15.22 15.44
CA GLY A 261 14.57 14.51 14.85
C GLY A 261 14.42 14.15 13.38
N PHE A 262 13.51 14.79 12.66
CA PHE A 262 13.31 14.61 11.20
C PHE A 262 13.58 15.91 10.43
N GLU A 263 14.51 16.72 10.88
CA GLU A 263 14.80 18.06 10.35
C GLU A 263 15.37 18.03 8.92
N ARG A 264 15.84 16.85 8.47
CA ARG A 264 16.38 16.67 7.11
C ARG A 264 15.31 16.32 6.06
N LEU A 265 14.07 16.05 6.49
CA LEU A 265 13.00 15.78 5.54
C LEU A 265 12.68 17.03 4.72
N ASN A 266 12.94 16.95 3.43
CA ASN A 266 12.69 17.99 2.44
C ASN A 266 11.61 17.64 1.42
N SER A 267 11.17 16.37 1.36
CA SER A 267 10.05 15.94 0.53
C SER A 267 9.25 14.83 1.23
N ILE A 268 7.91 14.99 1.28
CA ILE A 268 7.00 14.06 1.96
C ILE A 268 5.86 13.70 1.01
N HIS A 269 5.78 12.43 0.63
CA HIS A 269 4.75 11.87 -0.21
C HIS A 269 3.68 11.20 0.66
N VAL A 270 2.42 11.56 0.45
CA VAL A 270 1.30 11.09 1.29
C VAL A 270 0.24 10.43 0.44
N GLY A 271 -0.04 9.17 0.73
CA GLY A 271 -1.01 8.38 -0.05
C GLY A 271 -1.62 7.21 0.73
N GLY A 272 -2.34 6.35 0.01
CA GLY A 272 -2.97 5.15 0.54
C GLY A 272 -4.33 5.35 1.20
N ALA A 273 -4.70 6.57 1.57
CA ALA A 273 -6.04 6.96 2.03
C ALA A 273 -6.24 8.48 1.92
N LEU A 274 -7.50 8.93 1.99
CA LEU A 274 -7.80 10.36 2.14
C LEU A 274 -7.18 10.90 3.42
N THR A 275 -6.62 12.11 3.35
CA THR A 275 -5.95 12.75 4.47
C THR A 275 -6.81 13.91 5.00
N ASP A 276 -7.05 13.93 6.30
CA ASP A 276 -7.70 15.07 6.95
C ASP A 276 -6.85 16.33 6.70
N VAL A 277 -7.49 17.43 6.32
CA VAL A 277 -6.83 18.71 6.03
C VAL A 277 -5.96 19.15 7.22
N SER A 278 -6.48 19.00 8.45
CA SER A 278 -5.76 19.35 9.69
C SER A 278 -4.45 18.56 9.89
N ILE A 279 -4.36 17.34 9.36
CA ILE A 279 -3.11 16.53 9.41
C ILE A 279 -2.06 17.15 8.51
N PHE A 280 -2.44 17.54 7.30
CA PHE A 280 -1.54 18.24 6.39
C PHE A 280 -1.08 19.57 6.97
N GLU A 281 -2.00 20.39 7.52
CA GLU A 281 -1.66 21.68 8.11
C GLU A 281 -0.70 21.56 9.29
N ALA A 282 -0.89 20.56 10.16
CA ALA A 282 0.05 20.28 11.24
C ALA A 282 1.43 19.88 10.68
N ALA A 283 1.46 19.08 9.59
CA ALA A 283 2.70 18.68 8.94
C ALA A 283 3.41 19.88 8.28
N PHE A 284 2.67 20.76 7.60
CA PHE A 284 3.22 21.99 7.00
C PHE A 284 3.82 22.93 8.07
N GLY A 285 3.16 23.04 9.24
CA GLY A 285 3.68 23.80 10.37
C GLY A 285 4.99 23.22 10.94
N ARG A 286 5.12 21.89 10.93
CA ARG A 286 6.31 21.18 11.45
C ARG A 286 7.46 21.16 10.44
N PHE A 287 7.19 20.89 9.16
CA PHE A 287 8.16 20.76 8.08
C PHE A 287 8.01 21.89 7.07
N ARG A 288 8.35 23.12 7.49
CA ARG A 288 8.02 24.36 6.74
C ARG A 288 8.68 24.40 5.36
N ASP A 289 9.90 23.88 5.25
CA ASP A 289 10.73 23.92 4.05
C ASP A 289 10.56 22.64 3.19
N ALA A 290 9.78 21.66 3.66
CA ALA A 290 9.54 20.45 2.92
C ALA A 290 8.48 20.63 1.82
N GLU A 291 8.72 19.98 0.69
CA GLU A 291 7.71 19.77 -0.34
C GLU A 291 6.77 18.64 0.09
N PHE A 292 5.49 18.82 -0.18
CA PHE A 292 4.49 17.79 0.10
C PHE A 292 3.77 17.41 -1.18
N LEU A 293 3.77 16.12 -1.48
CA LEU A 293 3.05 15.55 -2.61
C LEU A 293 1.90 14.68 -2.12
N HIS A 294 0.69 14.98 -2.55
CA HIS A 294 -0.46 14.11 -2.39
C HIS A 294 -0.48 13.10 -3.55
N VAL A 295 -0.56 11.79 -3.21
CA VAL A 295 -0.49 10.67 -4.17
C VAL A 295 -1.76 9.85 -4.07
N TYR A 296 -2.50 9.77 -5.17
CA TYR A 296 -3.69 8.93 -5.30
C TYR A 296 -3.39 7.67 -6.12
N GLY A 297 -3.88 6.54 -5.62
CA GLY A 297 -3.75 5.24 -6.25
C GLY A 297 -4.33 4.11 -5.40
N SER A 298 -4.21 2.92 -5.89
CA SER A 298 -4.59 1.68 -5.20
C SER A 298 -3.53 0.61 -5.42
N SER A 299 -3.64 -0.52 -4.71
CA SER A 299 -2.72 -1.66 -4.94
C SER A 299 -2.74 -2.16 -6.38
N GLU A 300 -3.85 -1.94 -7.08
CA GLU A 300 -4.08 -2.33 -8.47
C GLU A 300 -3.53 -1.32 -9.50
N ALA A 301 -3.39 -0.05 -9.11
CA ALA A 301 -2.90 1.03 -9.97
C ALA A 301 -2.25 2.12 -9.11
N GLU A 302 -0.92 2.23 -9.15
CA GLU A 302 -0.18 3.12 -8.26
C GLU A 302 1.12 3.63 -8.92
N PRO A 303 1.27 4.97 -9.03
CA PRO A 303 0.29 6.03 -8.78
C PRO A 303 -0.72 6.20 -9.92
N VAL A 304 -1.84 6.89 -9.67
CA VAL A 304 -2.84 7.26 -10.68
C VAL A 304 -2.88 8.76 -10.91
N ALA A 305 -2.87 9.54 -9.82
CA ALA A 305 -2.85 10.99 -9.87
C ALA A 305 -1.98 11.56 -8.75
N THR A 306 -1.39 12.73 -9.00
CA THR A 306 -0.57 13.45 -8.01
C THR A 306 -0.83 14.95 -8.06
N MET A 307 -0.60 15.64 -6.94
CA MET A 307 -0.51 17.11 -6.88
C MET A 307 0.20 17.59 -5.61
N GLY A 308 0.65 18.83 -5.60
CA GLY A 308 1.14 19.46 -4.39
C GLY A 308 0.08 19.43 -3.28
N ALA A 309 0.47 18.94 -2.09
CA ALA A 309 -0.52 18.76 -1.01
C ALA A 309 -1.06 20.10 -0.49
N LYS A 310 -0.30 21.20 -0.56
CA LYS A 310 -0.77 22.55 -0.21
C LYS A 310 -1.95 22.96 -1.10
N GLU A 311 -1.79 22.82 -2.43
CA GLU A 311 -2.86 23.07 -3.40
C GLU A 311 -4.09 22.17 -3.14
N ALA A 312 -3.86 20.86 -2.86
CA ALA A 312 -4.95 19.95 -2.56
C ALA A 312 -5.76 20.34 -1.31
N VAL A 313 -5.07 20.85 -0.28
CA VAL A 313 -5.69 21.35 0.96
C VAL A 313 -6.49 22.61 0.71
N GLU A 314 -5.93 23.59 0.01
CA GLU A 314 -6.59 24.85 -0.34
C GLU A 314 -7.90 24.60 -1.09
N LEU A 315 -7.83 23.84 -2.18
CA LEU A 315 -9.00 23.48 -2.97
C LEU A 315 -10.08 22.76 -2.14
N SER A 316 -9.68 21.86 -1.25
CA SER A 316 -10.61 21.10 -0.43
C SER A 316 -11.27 21.99 0.63
N ARG A 317 -10.52 22.90 1.27
CA ARG A 317 -11.05 23.86 2.25
C ARG A 317 -12.00 24.86 1.62
N GLU A 318 -11.67 25.42 0.48
CA GLU A 318 -12.54 26.34 -0.26
C GLU A 318 -13.89 25.70 -0.59
N SER A 319 -13.89 24.39 -0.79
CA SER A 319 -15.10 23.59 -1.04
C SER A 319 -15.84 23.17 0.24
N GLY A 320 -15.35 23.51 1.45
CA GLY A 320 -15.97 23.19 2.73
C GLY A 320 -15.79 21.74 3.18
N TYR A 321 -14.74 21.02 2.70
CA TYR A 321 -14.49 19.63 3.04
C TYR A 321 -13.41 19.47 4.12
N PHE A 322 -13.62 18.50 5.01
CA PHE A 322 -12.67 18.16 6.08
C PHE A 322 -11.49 17.34 5.57
N GLN A 323 -11.72 16.48 4.59
CA GLN A 323 -10.69 15.64 3.98
C GLN A 323 -10.22 16.21 2.64
N THR A 324 -9.02 15.82 2.23
CA THR A 324 -8.45 16.20 0.95
C THR A 324 -9.15 15.44 -0.18
N LEU A 325 -10.15 16.06 -0.80
CA LEU A 325 -10.90 15.48 -1.90
C LEU A 325 -10.32 15.77 -3.28
N ALA A 326 -9.48 16.81 -3.39
CA ALA A 326 -8.69 17.05 -4.59
C ALA A 326 -7.58 16.01 -4.68
N LEU A 327 -7.79 14.96 -5.50
CA LEU A 327 -6.88 13.82 -5.63
C LEU A 327 -5.63 14.14 -6.44
N GLY A 328 -5.67 15.18 -7.26
CA GLY A 328 -4.59 15.59 -8.13
C GLY A 328 -4.91 15.47 -9.62
N ARG A 329 -3.86 15.66 -10.42
CA ARG A 329 -3.92 15.49 -11.86
C ARG A 329 -3.50 14.08 -12.22
N PRO A 330 -4.24 13.38 -13.12
CA PRO A 330 -3.81 12.06 -13.56
C PRO A 330 -2.42 12.16 -14.19
N ILE A 331 -1.58 11.18 -13.91
CA ILE A 331 -0.25 11.09 -14.53
C ILE A 331 -0.39 10.72 -16.00
N SER A 332 0.62 11.05 -16.82
CA SER A 332 0.61 10.85 -18.28
C SER A 332 0.46 9.38 -18.70
N GLU A 333 0.91 8.45 -17.86
CA GLU A 333 0.90 7.01 -18.11
C GLU A 333 -0.43 6.32 -17.79
N ILE A 334 -1.42 7.10 -17.34
CA ILE A 334 -2.77 6.59 -17.03
C ILE A 334 -3.78 7.08 -18.06
N ASN A 335 -4.46 6.14 -18.71
CA ASN A 335 -5.70 6.39 -19.41
C ASN A 335 -6.87 6.25 -18.45
N SER A 336 -7.90 7.09 -18.60
CA SER A 336 -9.05 7.05 -17.70
C SER A 336 -10.38 7.20 -18.43
N LYS A 337 -11.41 6.50 -17.92
CA LYS A 337 -12.83 6.67 -18.30
C LYS A 337 -13.59 7.00 -17.02
N LEU A 338 -14.12 8.24 -16.93
CA LEU A 338 -14.90 8.68 -15.78
C LEU A 338 -16.37 8.39 -16.03
N GLU A 339 -16.91 7.39 -15.35
CA GLU A 339 -18.32 7.04 -15.39
C GLU A 339 -19.03 7.47 -14.10
N LEU A 340 -20.34 7.66 -14.14
CA LEU A 340 -21.12 8.11 -12.97
C LEU A 340 -20.98 7.20 -11.75
N SER A 341 -20.82 5.91 -11.97
CA SER A 341 -20.76 4.91 -10.89
C SER A 341 -19.34 4.58 -10.43
N THR A 342 -18.33 4.74 -11.29
CA THR A 342 -16.95 4.41 -10.96
C THR A 342 -15.96 5.02 -11.96
N THR A 343 -14.70 5.06 -11.57
CA THR A 343 -13.60 5.49 -12.42
C THR A 343 -12.85 4.27 -12.91
N TRP A 344 -12.64 4.18 -14.23
CA TRP A 344 -11.85 3.14 -14.86
C TRP A 344 -10.50 3.68 -15.29
N VAL A 345 -9.45 2.91 -15.06
CA VAL A 345 -8.08 3.26 -15.45
C VAL A 345 -7.40 2.12 -16.20
N SER A 346 -6.51 2.47 -17.12
CA SER A 346 -5.61 1.54 -17.80
C SER A 346 -4.22 2.13 -17.95
N GLY A 347 -3.21 1.27 -18.07
CA GLY A 347 -1.81 1.63 -18.21
C GLY A 347 -0.90 0.43 -17.92
N ASP A 348 0.36 0.53 -18.28
CA ASP A 348 1.32 -0.57 -18.13
C ASP A 348 1.62 -0.96 -16.67
N HIS A 349 1.34 -0.06 -15.73
CA HIS A 349 1.42 -0.27 -14.28
C HIS A 349 0.04 -0.41 -13.63
N VAL A 350 -0.98 -0.78 -14.39
CA VAL A 350 -2.30 -1.15 -13.89
C VAL A 350 -2.41 -2.67 -13.85
N CYS A 351 -2.88 -3.19 -12.72
CA CYS A 351 -3.06 -4.64 -12.51
C CYS A 351 -3.95 -5.24 -13.61
N PRO A 352 -3.51 -6.29 -14.30
CA PRO A 352 -4.35 -7.03 -15.24
C PRO A 352 -5.48 -7.79 -14.50
N LEU A 353 -5.86 -8.97 -14.94
CA LEU A 353 -6.83 -9.79 -14.22
C LEU A 353 -6.30 -10.23 -12.86
N TYR A 354 -7.15 -10.22 -11.84
CA TYR A 354 -6.83 -10.78 -10.53
C TYR A 354 -6.56 -12.27 -10.61
N ILE A 355 -5.78 -12.78 -9.65
CA ILE A 355 -5.49 -14.20 -9.48
C ILE A 355 -5.88 -14.67 -8.08
N GLY A 356 -6.17 -15.96 -7.94
CA GLY A 356 -6.60 -16.60 -6.69
C GLY A 356 -7.40 -17.86 -6.95
N ALA A 357 -8.17 -18.33 -5.96
CA ALA A 357 -9.04 -19.47 -6.14
C ALA A 357 -10.15 -19.18 -7.17
N PRO A 358 -10.37 -20.05 -8.17
CA PRO A 358 -11.26 -19.78 -9.31
C PRO A 358 -12.67 -19.34 -8.91
N GLU A 359 -13.24 -19.99 -7.91
CA GLU A 359 -14.61 -19.70 -7.41
C GLU A 359 -14.78 -18.26 -6.89
N ASN A 360 -13.70 -17.58 -6.54
CA ASN A 360 -13.71 -16.22 -5.99
C ASN A 360 -13.32 -15.17 -7.02
N ILE A 361 -12.41 -15.51 -7.92
CA ILE A 361 -11.72 -14.55 -8.80
C ILE A 361 -12.53 -14.21 -10.04
N GLU A 362 -13.31 -15.14 -10.57
CA GLU A 362 -14.10 -14.92 -11.79
C GLU A 362 -15.09 -13.76 -11.60
N ASN A 363 -15.83 -13.76 -10.48
CA ASN A 363 -16.77 -12.70 -10.18
C ASN A 363 -16.07 -11.35 -9.92
N GLU A 364 -14.94 -11.34 -9.20
CA GLU A 364 -14.14 -10.12 -8.95
C GLU A 364 -13.60 -9.54 -10.27
N ASN A 365 -13.12 -10.37 -11.18
CA ASN A 365 -12.68 -9.92 -12.50
C ASN A 365 -13.86 -9.37 -13.32
N ARG A 366 -15.02 -10.03 -13.32
CA ARG A 366 -16.21 -9.56 -14.04
C ARG A 366 -16.69 -8.20 -13.54
N LEU A 367 -16.62 -7.95 -12.23
CA LEU A 367 -17.08 -6.69 -11.63
C LEU A 367 -16.07 -5.55 -11.79
N ASN A 368 -14.78 -5.85 -11.73
CA ASN A 368 -13.74 -4.82 -11.59
C ASN A 368 -12.79 -4.73 -12.80
N LYS A 369 -12.98 -5.54 -13.83
CA LYS A 369 -12.15 -5.53 -15.03
C LYS A 369 -12.98 -5.50 -16.29
N ARG A 370 -12.50 -4.77 -17.29
CA ARG A 370 -12.99 -4.78 -18.67
C ARG A 370 -11.82 -4.99 -19.61
N VAL A 371 -12.01 -5.73 -20.67
CA VAL A 371 -11.01 -5.95 -21.70
C VAL A 371 -11.59 -5.45 -23.01
N ASP A 372 -10.97 -4.44 -23.61
CA ASP A 372 -11.36 -3.90 -24.90
C ASP A 372 -10.93 -4.87 -26.03
N ALA A 373 -11.43 -4.65 -27.25
CA ALA A 373 -11.16 -5.51 -28.41
C ALA A 373 -9.67 -5.58 -28.80
N ASP A 374 -8.89 -4.56 -28.46
CA ASP A 374 -7.44 -4.49 -28.67
C ASP A 374 -6.64 -5.18 -27.54
N GLY A 375 -7.31 -5.76 -26.54
CA GLY A 375 -6.69 -6.41 -25.40
C GLY A 375 -6.35 -5.47 -24.23
N THR A 376 -6.65 -4.18 -24.33
CA THR A 376 -6.45 -3.22 -23.23
C THR A 376 -7.30 -3.60 -22.02
N VAL A 377 -6.64 -3.78 -20.87
CA VAL A 377 -7.32 -4.10 -19.60
C VAL A 377 -7.58 -2.82 -18.82
N TRP A 378 -8.85 -2.59 -18.51
CA TRP A 378 -9.33 -1.50 -17.66
C TRP A 378 -9.64 -2.02 -16.27
N HIS A 379 -9.22 -1.27 -15.26
CA HIS A 379 -9.50 -1.54 -13.85
C HIS A 379 -10.47 -0.51 -13.28
N ALA A 380 -11.53 -0.98 -12.61
CA ALA A 380 -12.43 -0.14 -11.82
C ALA A 380 -11.78 0.20 -10.48
N MET A 381 -11.51 1.46 -10.23
CA MET A 381 -10.92 1.95 -8.96
C MET A 381 -11.83 1.74 -7.75
N GLY A 382 -13.12 1.48 -7.97
CA GLY A 382 -14.14 1.41 -6.92
C GLY A 382 -14.43 2.78 -6.28
N ASP A 383 -13.91 3.84 -6.85
CA ASP A 383 -14.09 5.23 -6.45
C ASP A 383 -14.83 5.99 -7.55
N ARG A 384 -15.69 6.93 -7.15
CA ARG A 384 -16.25 7.94 -8.03
C ARG A 384 -15.36 9.17 -7.99
N VAL A 385 -15.03 9.65 -9.18
CA VAL A 385 -14.19 10.82 -9.38
C VAL A 385 -14.86 11.76 -10.38
N ARG A 386 -14.78 13.05 -10.14
CA ARG A 386 -15.18 14.10 -11.07
C ARG A 386 -13.96 14.90 -11.49
N LEU A 387 -13.87 15.20 -12.78
CA LEU A 387 -12.85 16.09 -13.32
C LEU A 387 -13.34 17.53 -13.28
N ARG A 388 -12.56 18.44 -12.67
CA ARG A 388 -12.80 19.89 -12.67
C ARG A 388 -11.45 20.59 -12.86
N ALA A 389 -11.33 21.44 -13.86
CA ALA A 389 -10.09 22.18 -14.17
C ALA A 389 -8.83 21.31 -14.22
N GLY A 390 -8.91 20.11 -14.80
CA GLY A 390 -7.80 19.17 -14.90
C GLY A 390 -7.49 18.40 -13.60
N VAL A 391 -8.20 18.67 -12.50
CA VAL A 391 -8.03 18.01 -11.22
C VAL A 391 -9.12 16.97 -11.00
N TRP A 392 -8.74 15.81 -10.53
CA TRP A 392 -9.65 14.78 -10.09
C TRP A 392 -10.16 15.06 -8.68
N TRP A 393 -11.49 14.99 -8.51
CA TRP A 393 -12.17 15.17 -7.23
C TRP A 393 -12.83 13.88 -6.79
N TYR A 394 -12.52 13.43 -5.60
CA TYR A 394 -13.10 12.25 -4.99
C TYR A 394 -14.54 12.51 -4.55
N LEU A 395 -15.48 11.66 -4.96
CA LEU A 395 -16.91 11.76 -4.65
C LEU A 395 -17.44 10.53 -3.88
N GLY A 396 -16.55 9.82 -3.20
CA GLY A 396 -16.90 8.64 -2.41
C GLY A 396 -16.65 7.32 -3.14
N ARG A 397 -16.89 6.23 -2.44
CA ARG A 397 -16.86 4.88 -3.00
C ARG A 397 -18.04 4.65 -3.92
N SER A 398 -17.87 3.79 -4.94
CA SER A 398 -18.95 3.37 -5.85
C SER A 398 -20.14 2.74 -5.11
N SER A 399 -19.90 2.13 -3.95
CA SER A 399 -20.93 1.53 -3.09
C SER A 399 -21.69 2.51 -2.18
N GLN A 400 -21.27 3.77 -2.11
CA GLN A 400 -21.90 4.82 -1.28
C GLN A 400 -22.56 5.85 -2.18
N SER A 401 -23.71 6.43 -1.80
CA SER A 401 -24.28 7.52 -2.58
C SER A 401 -23.41 8.79 -2.49
N GLU A 402 -23.36 9.59 -3.56
CA GLU A 402 -22.61 10.85 -3.55
C GLU A 402 -23.14 11.80 -2.47
N THR A 403 -24.47 11.86 -2.33
CA THR A 403 -25.13 12.70 -1.31
C THR A 403 -24.70 12.29 0.10
N ASP A 404 -24.71 10.98 0.42
CA ASP A 404 -24.31 10.51 1.76
C ASP A 404 -22.84 10.77 2.01
N PHE A 405 -21.98 10.64 0.98
CA PHE A 405 -20.57 10.97 1.11
C PHE A 405 -20.34 12.46 1.39
N ILE A 406 -21.01 13.35 0.64
CA ILE A 406 -20.89 14.82 0.86
C ILE A 406 -21.37 15.19 2.28
N ARG A 407 -22.51 14.67 2.70
CA ARG A 407 -23.03 14.89 4.07
C ARG A 407 -22.06 14.39 5.14
N GLU A 408 -21.37 13.28 4.90
CA GLU A 408 -20.33 12.79 5.81
C GLU A 408 -19.16 13.77 5.92
N GLN A 409 -18.75 14.41 4.82
CA GLN A 409 -17.70 15.44 4.82
C GLN A 409 -18.16 16.73 5.52
N GLU A 410 -19.38 17.16 5.28
CA GLU A 410 -19.98 18.33 5.94
C GLU A 410 -20.05 18.11 7.46
N LEU A 411 -20.50 16.93 7.90
CA LEU A 411 -20.49 16.57 9.32
C LEU A 411 -19.07 16.55 9.90
N ALA A 412 -18.12 15.91 9.20
CA ALA A 412 -16.73 15.86 9.64
C ALA A 412 -16.14 17.27 9.78
N PHE A 413 -16.48 18.17 8.86
CA PHE A 413 -16.09 19.58 8.92
C PHE A 413 -16.73 20.30 10.10
N ALA A 414 -18.04 20.12 10.30
CA ALA A 414 -18.80 20.77 11.41
C ALA A 414 -18.29 20.36 12.79
N ILE A 415 -17.84 19.13 12.97
CA ILE A 415 -17.30 18.63 14.25
C ILE A 415 -15.77 18.70 14.33
N ASP A 416 -15.11 19.21 13.30
CA ASP A 416 -13.64 19.25 13.15
C ASP A 416 -13.00 17.88 13.43
N SER A 417 -13.56 16.82 12.84
CA SER A 417 -13.08 15.47 13.08
C SER A 417 -13.56 14.47 12.04
N SER A 418 -12.66 13.61 11.57
CA SER A 418 -12.99 12.43 10.77
C SER A 418 -13.59 11.25 11.57
N LYS A 419 -14.03 11.49 12.81
CA LYS A 419 -14.65 10.49 13.68
C LYS A 419 -16.17 10.46 13.52
N VAL A 420 -16.63 10.44 12.29
CA VAL A 420 -18.04 10.35 11.90
C VAL A 420 -18.18 9.56 10.60
N PHE A 421 -19.27 8.84 10.45
CA PHE A 421 -19.66 8.23 9.17
C PHE A 421 -21.16 8.04 9.09
N LEU A 422 -21.67 7.96 7.84
CA LEU A 422 -23.05 7.66 7.53
C LEU A 422 -23.21 6.21 7.09
N ASN A 423 -24.40 5.67 7.34
CA ASN A 423 -24.85 4.40 6.81
C ASN A 423 -26.33 4.49 6.43
N ARG A 424 -26.81 3.62 5.56
CA ARG A 424 -28.24 3.42 5.30
C ARG A 424 -28.68 2.11 5.91
N SER A 425 -29.78 2.13 6.69
CA SER A 425 -30.43 0.90 7.15
C SER A 425 -31.01 0.10 6.01
N ILE A 426 -31.41 -1.14 6.25
CA ILE A 426 -32.11 -1.99 5.26
C ILE A 426 -33.40 -1.31 4.76
N GLU A 427 -34.04 -0.52 5.63
CA GLU A 427 -35.25 0.26 5.31
C GLU A 427 -34.95 1.59 4.61
N GLY A 428 -33.67 1.88 4.29
CA GLY A 428 -33.22 3.13 3.64
C GLY A 428 -33.07 4.32 4.58
N ARG A 429 -33.30 4.16 5.90
CA ARG A 429 -33.18 5.24 6.89
C ARG A 429 -31.72 5.68 7.04
N CYS A 430 -31.48 6.97 7.14
CA CYS A 430 -30.14 7.50 7.38
C CYS A 430 -29.71 7.28 8.83
N GLU A 431 -28.53 6.75 9.00
CA GLU A 431 -27.90 6.50 10.30
C GLU A 431 -26.57 7.25 10.37
N VAL A 432 -26.41 8.12 11.36
CA VAL A 432 -25.17 8.88 11.63
C VAL A 432 -24.46 8.28 12.83
N TYR A 433 -23.22 7.90 12.67
CA TYR A 433 -22.36 7.34 13.71
C TYR A 433 -21.22 8.31 14.00
N PHE A 434 -21.02 8.71 15.25
CA PHE A 434 -19.93 9.62 15.63
C PHE A 434 -19.28 9.20 16.95
N GLU A 435 -18.01 9.62 17.13
CA GLU A 435 -17.27 9.48 18.37
C GLU A 435 -16.97 10.85 18.96
N GLY A 436 -17.22 11.05 20.26
CA GLY A 436 -16.85 12.26 20.96
C GLY A 436 -17.80 12.67 22.08
N LEU A 437 -17.55 13.86 22.62
CA LEU A 437 -18.25 14.43 23.76
C LEU A 437 -19.60 15.06 23.38
N ARG A 438 -20.38 15.47 24.39
CA ARG A 438 -21.70 16.11 24.26
C ARG A 438 -21.73 17.30 23.30
N GLU A 439 -20.64 18.07 23.25
CA GLU A 439 -20.52 19.22 22.36
C GLU A 439 -20.55 18.85 20.87
N ARG A 440 -19.95 17.74 20.52
CA ARG A 440 -20.01 17.20 19.14
C ARG A 440 -21.42 16.75 18.77
N LEU A 441 -22.16 16.17 19.71
CA LEU A 441 -23.56 15.81 19.49
C LEU A 441 -24.40 17.04 19.09
N VAL A 442 -24.21 18.18 19.77
CA VAL A 442 -24.92 19.43 19.44
C VAL A 442 -24.63 19.85 17.99
N ARG A 443 -23.37 19.80 17.57
CA ARG A 443 -22.97 20.16 16.19
C ARG A 443 -23.51 19.17 15.17
N VAL A 444 -23.44 17.87 15.45
CA VAL A 444 -24.01 16.82 14.60
C VAL A 444 -25.51 17.04 14.42
N ARG A 445 -26.25 17.30 15.49
CA ARG A 445 -27.69 17.56 15.40
C ARG A 445 -27.99 18.78 14.55
N ALA A 446 -27.32 19.91 14.78
CA ALA A 446 -27.51 21.16 14.02
C ALA A 446 -27.23 20.93 12.50
N GLU A 447 -26.28 20.07 12.14
CA GLU A 447 -26.01 19.77 10.73
C GLU A 447 -27.07 18.84 10.14
N VAL A 448 -27.44 17.77 10.84
CA VAL A 448 -28.44 16.79 10.41
C VAL A 448 -29.82 17.41 10.21
N GLU A 449 -30.24 18.36 11.07
CA GLU A 449 -31.52 19.07 10.96
C GLU A 449 -31.69 19.81 9.62
N LYS A 450 -30.57 20.17 8.96
CA LYS A 450 -30.61 20.80 7.63
C LYS A 450 -31.05 19.85 6.51
N TRP A 451 -30.94 18.54 6.72
CA TRP A 451 -31.13 17.53 5.65
C TRP A 451 -32.60 17.23 5.35
N LYS A 452 -33.52 17.64 6.23
CA LYS A 452 -34.99 17.43 6.06
C LYS A 452 -35.38 15.96 5.83
N GLU A 453 -34.68 15.01 6.42
CA GLU A 453 -34.98 13.58 6.42
C GLU A 453 -34.87 13.01 7.83
N SER A 454 -35.52 11.85 8.07
CA SER A 454 -35.40 11.17 9.37
C SER A 454 -34.01 10.54 9.53
N VAL A 455 -33.32 10.87 10.63
CA VAL A 455 -31.97 10.42 10.91
C VAL A 455 -31.88 9.83 12.32
N ASP A 456 -31.31 8.63 12.42
CA ASP A 456 -30.95 8.01 13.69
C ASP A 456 -29.47 8.33 14.02
N ILE A 457 -29.22 8.97 15.17
CA ILE A 457 -27.86 9.35 15.58
C ILE A 457 -27.34 8.38 16.65
N TYR A 458 -26.19 7.78 16.38
CA TYR A 458 -25.53 6.81 17.24
C TYR A 458 -24.19 7.35 17.75
N HIS A 459 -23.94 7.19 19.06
CA HIS A 459 -22.59 7.32 19.59
C HIS A 459 -21.85 5.99 19.46
N THR A 460 -20.61 6.03 19.03
CA THR A 460 -19.79 4.84 18.85
C THR A 460 -18.31 5.12 19.13
N THR A 461 -17.52 4.06 19.27
CA THR A 461 -16.07 4.14 19.18
C THR A 461 -15.67 3.84 17.75
N ILE A 462 -15.06 4.80 17.06
CA ILE A 462 -14.60 4.64 15.69
C ILE A 462 -13.43 3.66 15.63
N VAL A 463 -13.64 2.56 14.93
CA VAL A 463 -12.61 1.56 14.64
C VAL A 463 -11.97 1.89 13.30
N ARG A 464 -10.64 1.86 13.26
CA ARG A 464 -9.87 2.07 12.02
C ARG A 464 -9.40 0.74 11.47
N ASP A 465 -9.29 0.64 10.15
CA ASP A 465 -8.76 -0.54 9.48
C ASP A 465 -7.33 -0.87 9.95
N ARG A 466 -7.00 -2.16 9.99
CA ARG A 466 -5.71 -2.62 10.52
C ARG A 466 -4.53 -2.31 9.61
N ARG A 467 -4.78 -2.20 8.30
CA ARG A 467 -3.73 -2.01 7.29
C ARG A 467 -3.22 -0.57 7.24
N HIS A 468 -4.12 0.39 7.02
CA HIS A 468 -3.77 1.80 6.81
C HIS A 468 -3.97 2.67 8.04
N ARG A 469 -4.71 2.18 9.06
CA ARG A 469 -5.12 2.91 10.28
C ARG A 469 -5.79 4.27 10.01
N ALA A 470 -6.23 4.46 8.77
CA ALA A 470 -6.83 5.70 8.30
C ALA A 470 -8.32 5.53 7.95
N ARG A 471 -8.68 4.43 7.30
CA ARG A 471 -10.06 4.16 6.88
C ARG A 471 -10.91 3.71 8.06
N ILE A 472 -12.16 4.16 8.12
CA ILE A 472 -13.12 3.69 9.13
C ILE A 472 -13.57 2.27 8.79
N ASP A 473 -13.40 1.34 9.74
CA ASP A 473 -14.08 0.05 9.73
C ASP A 473 -15.51 0.26 10.23
N ARG A 474 -16.43 0.49 9.28
CA ARG A 474 -17.82 0.84 9.57
C ARG A 474 -18.55 -0.27 10.32
N GLU A 475 -18.35 -1.53 9.92
CA GLU A 475 -19.00 -2.68 10.54
C GLU A 475 -18.56 -2.85 12.01
N SER A 476 -17.26 -2.84 12.26
CA SER A 476 -16.73 -2.94 13.64
C SER A 476 -17.13 -1.74 14.49
N SER A 477 -17.26 -0.55 13.91
CA SER A 477 -17.72 0.65 14.62
C SER A 477 -19.21 0.56 14.95
N ARG A 478 -20.05 0.08 14.03
CA ARG A 478 -21.49 -0.14 14.27
C ARG A 478 -21.75 -1.12 15.41
N LYS A 479 -21.00 -2.22 15.51
CA LYS A 479 -21.12 -3.22 16.60
C LYS A 479 -20.90 -2.62 17.98
N LYS A 480 -20.24 -1.47 18.08
CA LYS A 480 -19.96 -0.75 19.35
C LYS A 480 -20.88 0.45 19.59
N SER A 481 -21.89 0.63 18.74
CA SER A 481 -22.73 1.82 18.77
C SER A 481 -23.89 1.72 19.74
N LYS A 482 -24.33 2.89 20.25
CA LYS A 482 -25.53 3.08 21.03
C LYS A 482 -26.36 4.20 20.45
N LEU A 483 -27.63 3.92 20.15
CA LEU A 483 -28.57 4.94 19.72
C LEU A 483 -28.72 6.02 20.78
N ILE A 484 -28.60 7.30 20.37
CA ILE A 484 -28.78 8.46 21.26
C ILE A 484 -30.08 9.17 20.97
N VAL A 485 -30.36 9.46 19.70
CA VAL A 485 -31.52 10.26 19.30
C VAL A 485 -32.01 9.91 17.91
N ARG A 486 -33.31 10.06 17.68
CA ARG A 486 -33.98 10.08 16.36
C ARG A 486 -34.43 11.49 16.04
N ILE A 487 -34.11 11.98 14.87
CA ILE A 487 -34.47 13.30 14.35
C ILE A 487 -35.37 13.14 13.14
#